data_8c12fdca01bb27403e7cda354f753776
#
_entry.id   8c12fdca01bb27403e7cda354f753776
#
_cell.length_a   1.000
_cell.length_b   1.000
_cell.length_c   1.000
_cell.angle_alpha   90.00
_cell.angle_beta   90.00
_cell.angle_gamma   90.00
#
_symmetry.space_group_name_H-M   'P 1'
#
loop_
_entity.id
_entity.type
_entity.pdbx_description
1 polymer ?
#
loop_
_entity_poly.entity_id
_entity_poly.type
_entity_poly.pdbx_seq_one_letter_code
_entity_poly.pdbx_strand_id
1 'polypeptide(L)'
;TSTAAELNILDGVTATAAELNILDGVTATAAELNYVDGVTSNIQTQLDAKGTGTVSSLSDLSVTATAAELNVLDGALKENNSIWVGNDPSSTTNSALKSIAIGTTALDAITTGDYNTAIGYDALTNQSTGNNNVAVGYEALRDNSTTSNNVAIGLSALQESNASGNVAIGANAMRGSTGTPITGGENVAIGSSSLKFNIGGTANAAFGKGSLGSNTDGDYNSAIGKGSLNDNTEGSNNTALGYLSGNTGTNDITTGNQNTLLGASTAVSSATATNQIVIGYGAIGKGDNTVTIGNGDITAWSA
;
A
#
# COMPACT_ATOMS: atom_id res chain seq x y z
N THR A 1 -82.15 34.05 14.19
CA THR A 1 -82.75 33.46 15.38
C THR A 1 -82.54 31.97 15.34
N SER A 2 -81.69 31.46 16.22
CA SER A 2 -81.45 30.05 16.32
C SER A 2 -82.67 29.28 16.82
N THR A 3 -82.92 28.13 16.26
CA THR A 3 -84.00 27.22 16.71
C THR A 3 -83.62 26.53 18.03
N ALA A 4 -84.61 26.03 18.80
CA ALA A 4 -84.36 25.29 20.04
C ALA A 4 -83.48 24.01 19.78
N ALA A 5 -83.56 23.43 18.57
CA ALA A 5 -82.76 22.30 18.18
C ALA A 5 -81.28 22.68 17.95
N GLU A 6 -81.02 23.85 17.39
CA GLU A 6 -79.63 24.38 17.17
C GLU A 6 -79.04 24.83 18.51
N LEU A 7 -79.80 25.31 19.46
CA LEU A 7 -79.33 25.59 20.82
C LEU A 7 -79.01 24.32 21.62
N ASN A 8 -79.73 23.22 21.42
CA ASN A 8 -79.47 21.95 22.10
C ASN A 8 -78.20 21.27 21.64
N ILE A 9 -77.72 21.60 20.43
CA ILE A 9 -76.39 21.08 19.93
C ILE A 9 -75.24 21.69 20.73
N LEU A 10 -75.47 22.86 21.36
CA LEU A 10 -74.48 23.56 22.18
C LEU A 10 -74.60 23.24 23.70
N ASP A 11 -75.49 22.34 24.08
CA ASP A 11 -75.61 21.91 25.49
C ASP A 11 -74.37 21.13 25.88
N GLY A 12 -73.69 21.55 26.93
CA GLY A 12 -72.46 21.00 27.40
C GLY A 12 -71.20 21.63 26.78
N VAL A 13 -71.31 22.56 25.84
CA VAL A 13 -70.12 23.27 25.31
C VAL A 13 -69.64 24.29 26.33
N THR A 14 -68.50 24.10 26.89
CA THR A 14 -67.82 25.00 27.84
C THR A 14 -66.98 26.08 27.17
N ALA A 15 -66.81 26.01 25.84
CA ALA A 15 -66.06 26.99 25.08
C ALA A 15 -66.76 28.33 25.02
N THR A 16 -66.00 29.41 25.15
CA THR A 16 -66.55 30.81 25.05
C THR A 16 -66.86 31.13 23.58
N ALA A 17 -67.70 32.15 23.35
CA ALA A 17 -67.98 32.60 21.99
C ALA A 17 -66.75 33.03 21.20
N ALA A 18 -65.75 33.54 21.89
CA ALA A 18 -64.42 33.86 21.25
C ALA A 18 -63.69 32.64 20.79
N GLU A 19 -63.67 31.56 21.55
CA GLU A 19 -63.05 30.29 21.20
C GLU A 19 -63.76 29.56 20.06
N LEU A 20 -65.14 29.64 20.05
CA LEU A 20 -65.91 29.09 18.93
C LEU A 20 -65.72 29.87 17.62
N ASN A 21 -65.55 31.20 17.70
CA ASN A 21 -65.27 32.02 16.52
C ASN A 21 -63.89 31.76 15.91
N ILE A 22 -62.90 31.22 16.65
CA ILE A 22 -61.62 30.81 16.12
C ILE A 22 -61.77 29.61 15.16
N LEU A 23 -62.80 28.79 15.34
CA LEU A 23 -63.16 27.65 14.52
C LEU A 23 -64.02 27.99 13.30
N ASP A 24 -64.48 29.26 13.17
CA ASP A 24 -65.21 29.69 11.99
C ASP A 24 -64.40 29.62 10.76
N GLY A 25 -64.84 28.84 9.75
CA GLY A 25 -64.12 28.54 8.54
C GLY A 25 -63.14 27.35 8.61
N VAL A 26 -62.99 26.67 9.75
CA VAL A 26 -62.23 25.43 9.84
C VAL A 26 -63.03 24.28 9.22
N THR A 27 -62.51 23.70 8.15
CA THR A 27 -63.12 22.56 7.44
C THR A 27 -62.56 21.21 7.92
N ALA A 28 -61.55 21.23 8.80
CA ALA A 28 -60.94 20.04 9.34
C ALA A 28 -61.89 19.27 10.28
N THR A 29 -61.92 17.98 10.18
CA THR A 29 -62.67 17.09 11.07
C THR A 29 -62.03 17.01 12.46
N ALA A 30 -62.80 16.61 13.49
CA ALA A 30 -62.27 16.39 14.85
C ALA A 30 -61.08 15.37 14.85
N ALA A 31 -61.12 14.39 13.97
CA ALA A 31 -60.01 13.42 13.83
C ALA A 31 -58.74 14.09 13.30
N GLU A 32 -58.85 14.96 12.31
CA GLU A 32 -57.71 15.71 11.73
C GLU A 32 -57.16 16.73 12.74
N LEU A 33 -57.99 17.38 13.53
CA LEU A 33 -57.54 18.28 14.60
C LEU A 33 -56.80 17.56 15.72
N ASN A 34 -57.15 16.31 16.03
CA ASN A 34 -56.43 15.49 17.02
C ASN A 34 -55.02 15.10 16.59
N TYR A 35 -54.67 15.09 15.27
CA TYR A 35 -53.32 14.86 14.82
C TYR A 35 -52.34 16.00 15.12
N VAL A 36 -52.85 17.18 15.46
CA VAL A 36 -52.04 18.34 15.85
C VAL A 36 -51.99 18.57 17.35
N ASP A 37 -52.61 17.67 18.15
CA ASP A 37 -52.52 17.70 19.60
C ASP A 37 -51.07 17.57 20.06
N GLY A 38 -50.63 18.47 20.95
CA GLY A 38 -49.24 18.55 21.40
C GLY A 38 -48.29 19.37 20.49
N VAL A 39 -48.78 19.93 19.38
CA VAL A 39 -47.97 20.85 18.56
C VAL A 39 -47.90 22.21 19.26
N THR A 40 -46.71 22.55 19.75
CA THR A 40 -46.47 23.78 20.56
C THR A 40 -45.99 24.97 19.72
N SER A 41 -45.75 24.78 18.40
CA SER A 41 -45.36 25.85 17.50
C SER A 41 -45.95 25.64 16.11
N ASN A 42 -45.84 26.64 15.23
CA ASN A 42 -46.35 26.57 13.87
C ASN A 42 -45.79 25.33 13.14
N ILE A 43 -46.67 24.45 12.65
CA ILE A 43 -46.35 23.22 11.95
C ILE A 43 -45.45 23.51 10.74
N GLN A 44 -45.70 24.61 10.02
CA GLN A 44 -44.89 25.02 8.89
C GLN A 44 -43.44 25.32 9.32
N THR A 45 -43.25 25.99 10.45
CA THR A 45 -41.92 26.26 11.00
C THR A 45 -41.17 24.95 11.38
N GLN A 46 -41.90 23.98 11.95
CA GLN A 46 -41.33 22.67 12.27
C GLN A 46 -41.00 21.86 11.01
N LEU A 47 -41.84 21.95 9.99
CA LEU A 47 -41.65 21.30 8.70
C LEU A 47 -40.50 21.95 7.92
N ASP A 48 -40.43 23.27 7.94
CA ASP A 48 -39.31 24.03 7.30
C ASP A 48 -37.99 23.71 7.98
N ALA A 49 -37.99 23.58 9.31
CA ALA A 49 -36.80 23.16 10.04
C ALA A 49 -36.36 21.73 9.71
N LYS A 50 -37.31 20.84 9.38
CA LYS A 50 -37.02 19.48 8.89
C LYS A 50 -36.75 19.43 7.37
N GLY A 51 -37.37 20.34 6.61
CA GLY A 51 -37.30 20.37 5.13
C GLY A 51 -36.07 21.07 4.57
N THR A 52 -35.29 21.78 5.38
CA THR A 52 -34.03 22.44 4.91
C THR A 52 -32.86 21.50 4.67
N GLY A 53 -33.09 20.17 4.72
CA GLY A 53 -32.08 19.18 4.39
C GLY A 53 -30.88 19.13 5.35
N THR A 54 -30.89 19.94 6.38
CA THR A 54 -29.93 19.83 7.47
C THR A 54 -30.43 18.77 8.43
N VAL A 55 -29.91 17.57 8.29
CA VAL A 55 -30.01 16.54 9.31
C VAL A 55 -29.30 17.09 10.54
N SER A 56 -30.07 17.48 11.56
CA SER A 56 -29.52 18.15 12.74
C SER A 56 -28.84 17.17 13.71
N SER A 57 -29.09 15.88 13.53
CA SER A 57 -28.40 14.83 14.26
C SER A 57 -28.34 13.51 13.47
N LEU A 58 -27.35 12.70 13.75
CA LEU A 58 -27.21 11.36 13.17
C LEU A 58 -28.34 10.41 13.56
N SER A 59 -29.00 10.67 14.69
CA SER A 59 -30.20 9.94 15.13
C SER A 59 -31.39 10.09 14.18
N ASP A 60 -31.48 11.21 13.45
CA ASP A 60 -32.54 11.46 12.46
C ASP A 60 -32.41 10.52 11.23
N LEU A 61 -31.24 9.98 10.99
CA LEU A 61 -30.94 9.01 9.92
C LEU A 61 -30.91 7.56 10.41
N SER A 62 -31.29 7.29 11.67
CA SER A 62 -31.12 5.97 12.29
C SER A 62 -29.65 5.46 12.24
N VAL A 63 -28.67 6.36 12.17
CA VAL A 63 -27.26 6.04 12.24
C VAL A 63 -26.88 5.91 13.72
N THR A 64 -26.55 4.71 14.14
CA THR A 64 -26.14 4.39 15.52
C THR A 64 -24.68 4.69 15.82
N ALA A 65 -23.90 5.06 14.79
CA ALA A 65 -22.52 5.45 14.95
C ALA A 65 -22.39 6.75 15.75
N THR A 66 -21.49 6.79 16.71
CA THR A 66 -21.17 8.00 17.47
C THR A 66 -20.42 9.00 16.58
N ALA A 67 -20.43 10.29 16.97
CA ALA A 67 -19.60 11.30 16.28
C ALA A 67 -18.11 10.90 16.26
N ALA A 68 -17.61 10.23 17.31
CA ALA A 68 -16.25 9.71 17.34
C ALA A 68 -16.00 8.60 16.33
N GLU A 69 -16.98 7.70 16.12
CA GLU A 69 -16.88 6.62 15.12
C GLU A 69 -17.00 7.16 13.68
N LEU A 70 -17.79 8.21 13.45
CA LEU A 70 -17.83 8.89 12.15
C LEU A 70 -16.57 9.73 11.91
N ASN A 71 -15.98 10.31 12.94
CA ASN A 71 -14.73 11.06 12.85
C ASN A 71 -13.51 10.16 12.52
N VAL A 72 -13.62 8.83 12.62
CA VAL A 72 -12.62 7.91 12.07
C VAL A 72 -12.50 8.07 10.55
N LEU A 73 -13.57 8.46 9.88
CA LEU A 73 -13.59 8.79 8.45
C LEU A 73 -13.33 10.29 8.18
N ASP A 74 -13.32 11.14 9.22
CA ASP A 74 -13.01 12.57 9.09
C ASP A 74 -11.52 12.81 8.78
N GLY A 75 -10.66 11.81 9.11
CA GLY A 75 -9.29 11.70 8.62
C GLY A 75 -9.16 11.04 7.24
N ALA A 76 -10.25 10.68 6.58
CA ALA A 76 -10.23 10.15 5.22
C ALA A 76 -10.64 11.25 4.24
N LEU A 77 -9.68 11.93 3.69
CA LEU A 77 -9.90 12.92 2.64
C LEU A 77 -10.03 12.21 1.28
N LYS A 78 -11.05 12.58 0.52
CA LYS A 78 -11.17 12.20 -0.89
C LYS A 78 -10.93 13.43 -1.75
N GLU A 79 -9.77 13.52 -2.34
CA GLU A 79 -9.36 14.61 -3.21
C GLU A 79 -8.79 14.07 -4.53
N ASN A 80 -9.11 14.71 -5.64
CA ASN A 80 -8.56 14.37 -6.97
C ASN A 80 -8.64 12.85 -7.32
N ASN A 81 -9.76 12.18 -6.96
CA ASN A 81 -9.93 10.73 -7.07
C ASN A 81 -8.92 9.89 -6.25
N SER A 82 -8.32 10.47 -5.24
CA SER A 82 -7.40 9.82 -4.29
C SER A 82 -8.08 9.60 -2.93
N ILE A 83 -7.57 8.68 -2.13
CA ILE A 83 -8.05 8.38 -0.78
C ILE A 83 -6.89 8.54 0.20
N TRP A 84 -7.09 9.36 1.22
CA TRP A 84 -6.14 9.62 2.29
C TRP A 84 -6.72 9.22 3.63
N VAL A 85 -6.06 8.37 4.40
CA VAL A 85 -6.51 7.94 5.74
C VAL A 85 -5.35 8.04 6.71
N GLY A 86 -5.49 8.89 7.72
CA GLY A 86 -4.49 9.06 8.79
C GLY A 86 -3.45 10.14 8.53
N ASN A 87 -3.40 10.69 7.33
CA ASN A 87 -2.62 11.88 7.01
C ASN A 87 -3.35 12.72 5.96
N ASP A 88 -3.25 14.01 6.07
CA ASP A 88 -3.82 14.97 5.11
C ASP A 88 -2.67 15.72 4.41
N PRO A 89 -2.27 15.33 3.21
CA PRO A 89 -1.28 16.05 2.44
C PRO A 89 -1.84 17.31 1.75
N SER A 90 -3.05 17.77 2.12
CA SER A 90 -3.79 18.85 1.46
C SER A 90 -3.02 20.16 1.29
N SER A 91 -1.99 20.38 2.09
CA SER A 91 -1.09 21.54 1.91
C SER A 91 -0.04 21.33 0.81
N THR A 92 0.16 20.11 0.34
CA THR A 92 1.19 19.75 -0.66
C THR A 92 0.61 19.20 -1.96
N THR A 93 -0.60 18.63 -1.95
CA THR A 93 -1.27 18.07 -3.13
C THR A 93 -1.79 19.17 -4.04
N ASN A 94 -1.04 19.50 -5.07
CA ASN A 94 -1.52 20.45 -6.08
C ASN A 94 -2.35 19.77 -7.19
N SER A 95 -2.02 18.53 -7.56
CA SER A 95 -2.69 17.84 -8.66
C SER A 95 -2.49 16.31 -8.65
N ALA A 96 -1.99 15.71 -7.57
CA ALA A 96 -1.84 14.25 -7.48
C ALA A 96 -3.18 13.53 -7.66
N LEU A 97 -3.25 12.61 -8.63
CA LEU A 97 -4.48 11.92 -9.01
C LEU A 97 -4.43 10.43 -8.68
N LYS A 98 -5.59 9.87 -8.31
CA LYS A 98 -5.81 8.42 -8.23
C LYS A 98 -4.80 7.68 -7.32
N SER A 99 -4.41 8.32 -6.21
CA SER A 99 -3.49 7.77 -5.23
C SER A 99 -4.23 7.26 -3.98
N ILE A 100 -3.63 6.33 -3.26
CA ILE A 100 -4.15 5.79 -1.99
C ILE A 100 -3.06 5.93 -0.93
N ALA A 101 -3.37 6.60 0.16
CA ALA A 101 -2.51 6.70 1.32
C ALA A 101 -3.24 6.26 2.59
N ILE A 102 -2.71 5.26 3.29
CA ILE A 102 -3.26 4.77 4.56
C ILE A 102 -2.12 4.65 5.57
N GLY A 103 -2.11 5.50 6.55
CA GLY A 103 -1.12 5.53 7.61
C GLY A 103 -0.57 6.92 7.88
N THR A 104 0.00 7.10 9.07
CA THR A 104 0.64 8.36 9.43
C THR A 104 1.82 8.62 8.52
N THR A 105 1.92 9.82 7.96
CA THR A 105 2.97 10.27 7.04
C THR A 105 3.07 9.48 5.71
N ALA A 106 2.09 8.61 5.38
CA ALA A 106 2.03 7.98 4.08
C ALA A 106 1.78 9.02 2.97
N LEU A 107 2.65 9.09 1.95
CA LEU A 107 2.60 10.08 0.85
C LEU A 107 2.59 11.55 1.32
N ASP A 108 3.23 11.89 2.43
CA ASP A 108 3.16 13.21 3.05
C ASP A 108 3.73 14.35 2.15
N ALA A 109 4.76 14.06 1.37
CA ALA A 109 5.40 15.03 0.48
C ALA A 109 4.85 15.06 -0.95
N ILE A 110 3.75 14.35 -1.26
CA ILE A 110 3.24 14.25 -2.63
C ILE A 110 2.78 15.61 -3.18
N THR A 111 3.15 15.93 -4.40
CA THR A 111 2.74 17.17 -5.09
C THR A 111 1.97 16.88 -6.37
N THR A 112 2.59 16.21 -7.34
CA THR A 112 2.02 15.93 -8.66
C THR A 112 2.09 14.46 -9.06
N GLY A 113 2.64 13.59 -8.20
CA GLY A 113 2.77 12.16 -8.51
C GLY A 113 1.43 11.42 -8.52
N ASP A 114 1.13 10.75 -9.62
CA ASP A 114 -0.13 10.05 -9.86
C ASP A 114 -0.03 8.54 -9.62
N TYR A 115 -1.18 7.90 -9.36
CA TYR A 115 -1.33 6.44 -9.30
C TYR A 115 -0.44 5.77 -8.26
N ASN A 116 -0.14 6.43 -7.14
CA ASN A 116 0.65 5.85 -6.07
C ASN A 116 -0.22 5.17 -5.00
N THR A 117 0.24 4.05 -4.48
CA THR A 117 -0.39 3.35 -3.35
C THR A 117 0.60 3.25 -2.20
N ALA A 118 0.28 3.87 -1.07
CA ALA A 118 1.08 3.84 0.15
C ALA A 118 0.25 3.36 1.33
N ILE A 119 0.62 2.24 1.93
CA ILE A 119 -0.06 1.67 3.09
C ILE A 119 0.98 1.35 4.17
N GLY A 120 0.96 2.09 5.25
CA GLY A 120 1.87 1.93 6.37
C GLY A 120 2.46 3.25 6.85
N TYR A 121 3.04 3.22 8.06
CA TYR A 121 3.78 4.36 8.62
C TYR A 121 4.99 4.68 7.72
N ASP A 122 5.18 5.95 7.36
CA ASP A 122 6.24 6.45 6.48
C ASP A 122 6.35 5.75 5.10
N ALA A 123 5.29 5.09 4.62
CA ALA A 123 5.27 4.55 3.26
C ALA A 123 5.26 5.70 2.23
N LEU A 124 6.22 5.72 1.29
CA LEU A 124 6.37 6.78 0.27
C LEU A 124 6.39 8.22 0.86
N THR A 125 6.86 8.40 2.07
CA THR A 125 6.81 9.72 2.77
C THR A 125 7.44 10.84 1.96
N ASN A 126 8.58 10.60 1.31
CA ASN A 126 9.32 11.62 0.56
C ASN A 126 8.95 11.69 -0.94
N GLN A 127 7.92 10.94 -1.37
CA GLN A 127 7.44 10.94 -2.75
C GLN A 127 6.85 12.30 -3.12
N SER A 128 7.37 12.95 -4.17
CA SER A 128 6.83 14.22 -4.64
C SER A 128 6.21 14.14 -6.04
N THR A 129 6.92 13.66 -7.05
CA THR A 129 6.47 13.67 -8.45
C THR A 129 6.49 12.31 -9.15
N GLY A 130 7.02 11.26 -8.51
CA GLY A 130 7.04 9.91 -9.09
C GLY A 130 5.65 9.27 -9.18
N ASN A 131 5.45 8.42 -10.19
CA ASN A 131 4.16 7.83 -10.52
C ASN A 131 4.19 6.31 -10.44
N ASN A 132 2.99 5.71 -10.29
CA ASN A 132 2.81 4.26 -10.37
C ASN A 132 3.67 3.46 -9.36
N ASN A 133 3.86 3.99 -8.16
CA ASN A 133 4.58 3.28 -7.11
C ASN A 133 3.60 2.59 -6.15
N VAL A 134 3.95 1.38 -5.71
CA VAL A 134 3.21 0.64 -4.69
C VAL A 134 4.13 0.42 -3.49
N ALA A 135 3.77 0.94 -2.33
CA ALA A 135 4.48 0.76 -1.07
C ALA A 135 3.53 0.25 0.01
N VAL A 136 3.79 -0.95 0.52
CA VAL A 136 3.00 -1.56 1.59
C VAL A 136 3.93 -2.04 2.70
N GLY A 137 3.91 -1.37 3.83
CA GLY A 137 4.74 -1.69 4.99
C GLY A 137 5.33 -0.46 5.66
N TYR A 138 5.87 -0.65 6.86
CA TYR A 138 6.61 0.37 7.60
C TYR A 138 7.84 0.82 6.80
N GLU A 139 7.97 2.12 6.51
CA GLU A 139 9.05 2.74 5.72
C GLU A 139 9.29 2.11 4.32
N ALA A 140 8.30 1.47 3.72
CA ALA A 140 8.42 0.99 2.35
C ALA A 140 8.55 2.18 1.37
N LEU A 141 9.58 2.16 0.50
CA LEU A 141 9.90 3.26 -0.43
C LEU A 141 10.01 4.64 0.23
N ARG A 142 10.43 4.71 1.50
CA ARG A 142 10.41 5.96 2.27
C ARG A 142 11.14 7.11 1.59
N ASP A 143 12.35 6.89 1.08
CA ASP A 143 13.22 7.94 0.55
C ASP A 143 13.12 8.10 -0.98
N ASN A 144 12.13 7.47 -1.60
CA ASN A 144 11.80 7.68 -2.99
C ASN A 144 11.16 9.06 -3.19
N SER A 145 11.69 9.88 -4.04
CA SER A 145 11.21 11.25 -4.25
C SER A 145 10.58 11.47 -5.63
N THR A 146 11.24 11.06 -6.70
CA THR A 146 10.84 11.37 -8.07
C THR A 146 10.72 10.15 -8.98
N THR A 147 11.11 8.97 -8.51
CA THR A 147 11.16 7.77 -9.36
C THR A 147 9.81 7.05 -9.43
N SER A 148 9.65 6.23 -10.45
CA SER A 148 8.36 5.66 -10.84
C SER A 148 8.42 4.16 -11.07
N ASN A 149 7.23 3.52 -11.10
CA ASN A 149 7.08 2.12 -11.44
C ASN A 149 7.79 1.15 -10.46
N ASN A 150 7.85 1.49 -9.19
CA ASN A 150 8.43 0.65 -8.15
C ASN A 150 7.34 -0.08 -7.36
N VAL A 151 7.63 -1.31 -6.95
CA VAL A 151 6.79 -2.10 -6.04
C VAL A 151 7.61 -2.48 -4.81
N ALA A 152 7.19 -2.03 -3.63
CA ALA A 152 7.82 -2.35 -2.36
C ALA A 152 6.79 -2.90 -1.36
N ILE A 153 6.93 -4.16 -0.96
CA ILE A 153 6.01 -4.81 -0.01
C ILE A 153 6.83 -5.44 1.12
N GLY A 154 6.72 -4.89 2.30
CA GLY A 154 7.41 -5.36 3.50
C GLY A 154 8.06 -4.23 4.28
N LEU A 155 8.48 -4.52 5.53
CA LEU A 155 9.20 -3.60 6.39
C LEU A 155 10.48 -3.12 5.69
N SER A 156 10.65 -1.81 5.51
CA SER A 156 11.80 -1.16 4.87
C SER A 156 12.18 -1.75 3.50
N ALA A 157 11.21 -2.30 2.76
CA ALA A 157 11.44 -2.74 1.38
C ALA A 157 11.73 -1.51 0.51
N LEU A 158 12.81 -1.55 -0.27
CA LEU A 158 13.24 -0.47 -1.18
C LEU A 158 13.36 0.91 -0.51
N GLN A 159 13.77 0.94 0.76
CA GLN A 159 13.70 2.13 1.61
C GLN A 159 14.49 3.32 1.05
N GLU A 160 15.72 3.12 0.60
CA GLU A 160 16.66 4.16 0.15
C GLU A 160 16.68 4.27 -1.41
N SER A 161 15.53 4.11 -2.08
CA SER A 161 15.51 4.05 -3.54
C SER A 161 15.54 5.43 -4.21
N ASN A 162 16.40 5.55 -5.21
CA ASN A 162 16.41 6.64 -6.18
C ASN A 162 16.50 6.09 -7.62
N ALA A 163 15.83 4.97 -7.86
CA ALA A 163 15.78 4.29 -9.16
C ALA A 163 14.36 3.82 -9.48
N SER A 164 14.08 3.61 -10.74
CA SER A 164 12.77 3.19 -11.26
C SER A 164 12.73 1.72 -11.66
N GLY A 165 11.53 1.15 -11.71
CA GLY A 165 11.30 -0.18 -12.24
C GLY A 165 11.71 -1.33 -11.32
N ASN A 166 11.93 -1.08 -10.03
CA ASN A 166 12.32 -2.11 -9.07
C ASN A 166 11.11 -2.78 -8.40
N VAL A 167 11.20 -4.07 -8.17
CA VAL A 167 10.24 -4.87 -7.39
C VAL A 167 10.94 -5.45 -6.16
N ALA A 168 10.52 -5.06 -4.96
CA ALA A 168 11.06 -5.56 -3.70
C ALA A 168 9.93 -6.10 -2.80
N ILE A 169 9.92 -7.41 -2.56
CA ILE A 169 8.90 -8.07 -1.73
C ILE A 169 9.57 -8.86 -0.60
N GLY A 170 9.39 -8.42 0.61
CA GLY A 170 9.96 -9.02 1.82
C GLY A 170 10.62 -7.98 2.74
N ALA A 171 10.74 -8.31 4.01
CA ALA A 171 11.40 -7.42 4.96
C ALA A 171 12.85 -7.13 4.55
N ASN A 172 13.22 -5.85 4.45
CA ASN A 172 14.53 -5.37 4.00
C ASN A 172 14.96 -5.86 2.58
N ALA A 173 14.03 -6.29 1.72
CA ALA A 173 14.33 -6.56 0.32
C ALA A 173 14.76 -5.24 -0.35
N MET A 174 15.90 -5.24 -1.04
CA MET A 174 16.51 -4.03 -1.64
C MET A 174 16.48 -2.80 -0.74
N ARG A 175 16.77 -2.97 0.53
CA ARG A 175 16.66 -1.85 1.48
C ARG A 175 17.64 -0.71 1.16
N GLY A 176 18.80 -1.01 0.61
CA GLY A 176 19.92 -0.09 0.48
C GLY A 176 20.72 0.04 1.78
N SER A 177 21.72 0.90 1.76
CA SER A 177 22.52 1.28 2.93
C SER A 177 22.15 2.69 3.35
N THR A 178 22.01 2.92 4.65
CA THR A 178 21.64 4.25 5.19
C THR A 178 22.52 5.35 4.61
N GLY A 179 21.90 6.33 3.98
CA GLY A 179 22.56 7.47 3.35
C GLY A 179 23.22 7.18 1.99
N THR A 180 23.04 5.97 1.44
CA THR A 180 23.53 5.63 0.10
C THR A 180 22.33 5.17 -0.75
N PRO A 181 21.78 6.05 -1.59
CA PRO A 181 20.60 5.72 -2.36
C PRO A 181 20.87 4.63 -3.40
N ILE A 182 19.88 3.78 -3.61
CA ILE A 182 19.89 2.79 -4.71
C ILE A 182 19.71 3.55 -6.02
N THR A 183 20.66 3.42 -6.92
CA THR A 183 20.64 4.02 -8.26
C THR A 183 20.40 3.00 -9.38
N GLY A 184 20.55 1.70 -9.07
CA GLY A 184 20.26 0.61 -10.01
C GLY A 184 18.77 0.33 -10.14
N GLY A 185 18.28 0.27 -11.39
CA GLY A 185 16.89 0.00 -11.72
C GLY A 185 16.64 -1.40 -12.28
N GLU A 186 15.34 -1.69 -12.53
CA GLU A 186 14.90 -2.93 -13.19
C GLU A 186 15.23 -4.23 -12.43
N ASN A 187 15.41 -4.14 -11.11
CA ASN A 187 15.71 -5.31 -10.28
C ASN A 187 14.43 -5.93 -9.69
N VAL A 188 14.47 -7.25 -9.52
CA VAL A 188 13.43 -8.01 -8.83
C VAL A 188 14.05 -8.70 -7.61
N ALA A 189 13.58 -8.35 -6.41
CA ALA A 189 14.02 -8.90 -5.13
C ALA A 189 12.84 -9.47 -4.35
N ILE A 190 12.71 -10.79 -4.28
CA ILE A 190 11.62 -11.47 -3.56
C ILE A 190 12.20 -12.35 -2.46
N GLY A 191 11.98 -11.97 -1.23
CA GLY A 191 12.48 -12.64 -0.03
C GLY A 191 13.11 -11.66 0.95
N SER A 192 13.07 -11.99 2.23
CA SER A 192 13.70 -11.16 3.27
C SER A 192 15.20 -10.96 2.96
N SER A 193 15.65 -9.69 2.93
CA SER A 193 17.03 -9.30 2.67
C SER A 193 17.58 -9.75 1.29
N SER A 194 16.73 -10.06 0.31
CA SER A 194 17.18 -10.25 -1.09
C SER A 194 17.65 -8.90 -1.65
N LEU A 195 18.76 -8.90 -2.39
CA LEU A 195 19.41 -7.68 -2.93
C LEU A 195 19.57 -6.55 -1.89
N LYS A 196 19.74 -6.90 -0.62
CA LYS A 196 19.65 -5.95 0.49
C LYS A 196 20.58 -4.74 0.34
N PHE A 197 21.79 -4.94 -0.14
CA PHE A 197 22.82 -3.90 -0.25
C PHE A 197 23.06 -3.43 -1.68
N ASN A 198 22.15 -3.71 -2.60
CA ASN A 198 22.25 -3.22 -3.97
C ASN A 198 22.32 -1.68 -4.00
N ILE A 199 23.30 -1.14 -4.71
CA ILE A 199 23.51 0.30 -4.90
C ILE A 199 23.33 0.65 -6.37
N GLY A 200 24.28 0.24 -7.23
CA GLY A 200 24.28 0.50 -8.65
C GLY A 200 23.79 -0.65 -9.52
N GLY A 201 23.78 -1.88 -9.00
CA GLY A 201 23.43 -3.07 -9.77
C GLY A 201 22.04 -3.01 -10.41
N THR A 202 21.98 -3.38 -11.70
CA THR A 202 20.81 -3.23 -12.57
C THR A 202 20.35 -4.57 -13.12
N ALA A 203 19.05 -4.73 -13.37
CA ALA A 203 18.44 -5.89 -14.01
C ALA A 203 18.80 -7.26 -13.35
N ASN A 204 18.90 -7.27 -12.03
CA ASN A 204 19.11 -8.49 -11.25
C ASN A 204 17.79 -9.13 -10.84
N ALA A 205 17.73 -10.46 -10.83
CA ALA A 205 16.60 -11.25 -10.37
C ALA A 205 16.99 -12.10 -9.16
N ALA A 206 16.51 -11.76 -7.96
CA ALA A 206 16.82 -12.41 -6.71
C ALA A 206 15.57 -12.98 -6.04
N PHE A 207 15.44 -14.31 -6.02
CA PHE A 207 14.30 -15.00 -5.41
C PHE A 207 14.78 -15.91 -4.28
N GLY A 208 14.50 -15.52 -3.06
CA GLY A 208 14.87 -16.26 -1.85
C GLY A 208 15.46 -15.37 -0.76
N LYS A 209 15.34 -15.78 0.50
CA LYS A 209 15.94 -15.05 1.61
C LYS A 209 17.45 -14.89 1.38
N GLY A 210 17.95 -13.63 1.37
CA GLY A 210 19.35 -13.31 1.22
C GLY A 210 19.96 -13.66 -0.15
N SER A 211 19.16 -13.91 -1.18
CA SER A 211 19.70 -14.06 -2.53
C SER A 211 20.29 -12.73 -3.00
N LEU A 212 21.50 -12.74 -3.57
CA LEU A 212 22.25 -11.53 -3.95
C LEU A 212 22.33 -10.49 -2.83
N GLY A 213 22.34 -10.92 -1.57
CA GLY A 213 22.23 -10.05 -0.41
C GLY A 213 23.30 -8.98 -0.29
N SER A 214 24.52 -9.26 -0.73
CA SER A 214 25.68 -8.37 -0.69
C SER A 214 25.98 -7.68 -2.04
N ASN A 215 25.16 -7.89 -3.06
CA ASN A 215 25.38 -7.24 -4.36
C ASN A 215 25.38 -5.71 -4.19
N THR A 216 26.42 -5.06 -4.70
CA THR A 216 26.51 -3.60 -4.74
C THR A 216 26.32 -3.07 -6.15
N ASP A 217 27.12 -3.54 -7.11
CA ASP A 217 27.18 -2.99 -8.45
C ASP A 217 27.10 -4.06 -9.56
N GLY A 218 26.98 -5.35 -9.19
CA GLY A 218 26.83 -6.42 -10.18
C GLY A 218 25.50 -6.37 -10.92
N ASP A 219 25.55 -6.56 -12.25
CA ASP A 219 24.42 -6.46 -13.15
C ASP A 219 24.00 -7.82 -13.74
N TYR A 220 22.74 -7.92 -14.18
CA TYR A 220 22.23 -9.06 -14.96
C TYR A 220 22.39 -10.42 -14.26
N ASN A 221 22.39 -10.47 -12.93
CA ASN A 221 22.50 -11.71 -12.20
C ASN A 221 21.12 -12.33 -11.94
N SER A 222 21.02 -13.65 -12.05
CA SER A 222 19.82 -14.43 -11.72
C SER A 222 20.12 -15.39 -10.57
N ALA A 223 19.58 -15.13 -9.38
CA ALA A 223 19.79 -15.91 -8.17
C ALA A 223 18.46 -16.43 -7.61
N ILE A 224 18.24 -17.73 -7.71
CA ILE A 224 17.03 -18.40 -7.25
C ILE A 224 17.38 -19.43 -6.17
N GLY A 225 16.97 -19.19 -4.97
CA GLY A 225 17.24 -20.02 -3.80
C GLY A 225 17.70 -19.19 -2.60
N LYS A 226 17.45 -19.70 -1.39
CA LYS A 226 17.92 -19.03 -0.17
C LYS A 226 19.47 -18.95 -0.21
N GLY A 227 20.00 -17.71 -0.08
CA GLY A 227 21.43 -17.44 -0.06
C GLY A 227 22.14 -17.68 -1.40
N SER A 228 21.43 -17.85 -2.51
CA SER A 228 22.06 -17.97 -3.83
C SER A 228 22.80 -16.68 -4.17
N LEU A 229 24.05 -16.75 -4.58
CA LEU A 229 24.94 -15.61 -4.87
C LEU A 229 24.98 -14.56 -3.76
N ASN A 230 24.81 -14.94 -2.49
CA ASN A 230 24.72 -13.95 -1.41
C ASN A 230 25.94 -13.04 -1.31
N ASP A 231 27.13 -13.56 -1.54
CA ASP A 231 28.40 -12.85 -1.38
C ASP A 231 28.89 -12.14 -2.66
N ASN A 232 28.10 -12.23 -3.74
CA ASN A 232 28.36 -11.45 -4.94
C ASN A 232 28.32 -9.95 -4.62
N THR A 233 29.33 -9.21 -4.99
CA THR A 233 29.41 -7.74 -4.83
C THR A 233 29.33 -7.01 -6.16
N GLU A 234 30.21 -7.32 -7.09
CA GLU A 234 30.37 -6.66 -8.40
C GLU A 234 30.25 -7.61 -9.59
N GLY A 235 30.21 -8.93 -9.33
CA GLY A 235 30.13 -9.94 -10.39
C GLY A 235 28.81 -9.80 -11.19
N SER A 236 28.92 -9.94 -12.51
CA SER A 236 27.81 -9.72 -13.44
C SER A 236 27.53 -10.93 -14.34
N ASN A 237 26.30 -11.01 -14.86
CA ASN A 237 25.87 -12.09 -15.77
C ASN A 237 25.98 -13.50 -15.16
N ASN A 238 25.84 -13.65 -13.85
CA ASN A 238 25.85 -14.93 -13.18
C ASN A 238 24.44 -15.49 -13.04
N THR A 239 24.28 -16.78 -13.28
CA THR A 239 23.04 -17.51 -13.06
C THR A 239 23.26 -18.58 -11.99
N ALA A 240 22.54 -18.52 -10.90
CA ALA A 240 22.61 -19.51 -9.83
C ALA A 240 21.20 -19.97 -9.40
N LEU A 241 20.95 -21.25 -9.50
CA LEU A 241 19.70 -21.89 -9.11
C LEU A 241 19.97 -23.01 -8.09
N GLY A 242 19.55 -22.78 -6.88
CA GLY A 242 19.65 -23.73 -5.77
C GLY A 242 19.95 -23.05 -4.43
N TYR A 243 19.69 -23.77 -3.34
CA TYR A 243 20.07 -23.35 -2.00
C TYR A 243 21.58 -23.16 -1.91
N LEU A 244 22.04 -21.97 -1.47
CA LEU A 244 23.47 -21.59 -1.40
C LEU A 244 24.28 -21.83 -2.70
N SER A 245 23.63 -21.78 -3.86
CA SER A 245 24.33 -21.87 -5.13
C SER A 245 25.21 -20.64 -5.33
N GLY A 246 26.52 -20.84 -5.53
CA GLY A 246 27.51 -19.77 -5.61
C GLY A 246 27.84 -19.08 -4.28
N ASN A 247 27.38 -19.65 -3.15
CA ASN A 247 27.66 -19.16 -1.80
C ASN A 247 27.75 -20.34 -0.82
N THR A 248 28.88 -20.99 -0.75
CA THR A 248 29.09 -22.20 0.05
C THR A 248 30.00 -21.99 1.26
N GLY A 249 30.55 -20.77 1.43
CA GLY A 249 31.54 -20.40 2.42
C GLY A 249 32.98 -20.66 1.94
N THR A 250 33.18 -21.24 0.74
CA THR A 250 34.45 -21.42 0.06
C THR A 250 34.24 -21.26 -1.44
N ASN A 251 35.09 -20.48 -2.09
CA ASN A 251 34.98 -20.17 -3.52
C ASN A 251 33.63 -19.56 -3.90
N ASP A 252 33.13 -18.67 -3.04
CA ASP A 252 31.90 -17.91 -3.29
C ASP A 252 32.16 -16.86 -4.38
N ILE A 253 31.20 -16.66 -5.27
CA ILE A 253 31.33 -15.62 -6.28
C ILE A 253 31.26 -14.26 -5.58
N THR A 254 32.28 -13.44 -5.76
CA THR A 254 32.29 -12.03 -5.31
C THR A 254 32.33 -11.06 -6.49
N THR A 255 33.30 -11.21 -7.38
CA THR A 255 33.48 -10.38 -8.58
C THR A 255 33.52 -11.19 -9.86
N GLY A 256 33.36 -12.52 -9.78
CA GLY A 256 33.34 -13.44 -10.92
C GLY A 256 32.14 -13.17 -11.85
N ASN A 257 32.34 -13.47 -13.15
CA ASN A 257 31.36 -13.10 -14.17
C ASN A 257 30.97 -14.29 -15.07
N GLN A 258 29.76 -14.24 -15.65
CA GLN A 258 29.32 -15.18 -16.69
C GLN A 258 29.25 -16.63 -16.23
N ASN A 259 29.07 -16.89 -14.94
CA ASN A 259 29.02 -18.24 -14.41
C ASN A 259 27.57 -18.77 -14.37
N THR A 260 27.39 -20.06 -14.64
CA THR A 260 26.10 -20.77 -14.52
C THR A 260 26.25 -21.91 -13.51
N LEU A 261 25.52 -21.79 -12.39
CA LEU A 261 25.50 -22.74 -11.29
C LEU A 261 24.10 -23.33 -11.11
N LEU A 262 23.95 -24.61 -11.32
CA LEU A 262 22.69 -25.32 -11.21
C LEU A 262 22.79 -26.48 -10.22
N GLY A 263 22.23 -26.28 -9.05
CA GLY A 263 22.22 -27.24 -7.95
C GLY A 263 22.45 -26.59 -6.60
N ALA A 264 21.99 -27.23 -5.53
CA ALA A 264 22.27 -26.74 -4.20
C ALA A 264 23.76 -26.87 -3.86
N SER A 265 24.31 -25.85 -3.15
CA SER A 265 25.70 -25.81 -2.72
C SER A 265 26.72 -25.98 -3.87
N THR A 266 26.36 -25.53 -5.07
CA THR A 266 27.35 -25.44 -6.17
C THR A 266 28.33 -24.30 -5.92
N ALA A 267 29.58 -24.46 -6.27
CA ALA A 267 30.62 -23.43 -6.13
C ALA A 267 31.44 -23.29 -7.40
N VAL A 268 32.00 -22.12 -7.63
CA VAL A 268 33.00 -21.88 -8.66
C VAL A 268 34.40 -22.30 -8.19
N SER A 269 35.41 -22.17 -9.03
CA SER A 269 36.79 -22.51 -8.67
C SER A 269 37.48 -21.43 -7.81
N SER A 270 37.00 -20.19 -7.87
CA SER A 270 37.50 -19.03 -7.11
C SER A 270 36.48 -17.90 -7.11
N ALA A 271 36.65 -16.95 -6.21
CA ALA A 271 35.75 -15.79 -6.05
C ALA A 271 35.67 -14.89 -7.32
N THR A 272 36.68 -14.91 -8.16
CA THR A 272 36.79 -14.12 -9.40
C THR A 272 36.54 -14.96 -10.66
N ALA A 273 36.09 -16.21 -10.52
CA ALA A 273 35.91 -17.16 -11.61
C ALA A 273 35.03 -16.60 -12.75
N THR A 274 35.41 -16.97 -13.99
CA THR A 274 34.74 -16.49 -15.18
C THR A 274 34.32 -17.62 -16.11
N ASN A 275 33.10 -17.54 -16.66
CA ASN A 275 32.57 -18.44 -17.67
C ASN A 275 32.66 -19.92 -17.27
N GLN A 276 32.22 -20.25 -16.05
CA GLN A 276 32.12 -21.64 -15.59
C GLN A 276 30.64 -22.11 -15.63
N ILE A 277 30.47 -23.34 -16.09
CA ILE A 277 29.17 -24.04 -15.97
C ILE A 277 29.35 -25.15 -14.94
N VAL A 278 28.62 -25.06 -13.80
CA VAL A 278 28.71 -26.01 -12.70
C VAL A 278 27.32 -26.59 -12.40
N ILE A 279 27.15 -27.88 -12.60
CA ILE A 279 25.85 -28.57 -12.48
C ILE A 279 25.98 -29.74 -11.51
N GLY A 280 25.08 -29.79 -10.53
CA GLY A 280 24.94 -30.91 -9.57
C GLY A 280 25.08 -30.47 -8.11
N TYR A 281 24.50 -31.22 -7.20
CA TYR A 281 24.61 -30.97 -5.75
C TYR A 281 26.08 -30.99 -5.30
N GLY A 282 26.52 -29.90 -4.64
CA GLY A 282 27.88 -29.80 -4.12
C GLY A 282 28.99 -29.85 -5.21
N ALA A 283 28.64 -29.64 -6.48
CA ALA A 283 29.65 -29.60 -7.54
C ALA A 283 30.52 -28.34 -7.43
N ILE A 284 31.83 -28.46 -7.70
CA ILE A 284 32.79 -27.36 -7.62
C ILE A 284 33.47 -27.20 -8.98
N GLY A 285 33.47 -25.98 -9.51
CA GLY A 285 34.13 -25.60 -10.75
C GLY A 285 35.65 -25.90 -10.73
N LYS A 286 36.23 -26.14 -11.87
CA LYS A 286 37.65 -26.56 -11.99
C LYS A 286 38.56 -25.46 -12.54
N GLY A 287 38.02 -24.39 -13.05
CA GLY A 287 38.77 -23.26 -13.62
C GLY A 287 37.96 -22.51 -14.66
N ASP A 288 38.42 -21.36 -15.08
CA ASP A 288 37.73 -20.54 -16.06
C ASP A 288 37.51 -21.24 -17.38
N ASN A 289 36.40 -20.89 -18.04
CA ASN A 289 36.02 -21.49 -19.34
C ASN A 289 35.83 -23.02 -19.30
N THR A 290 35.37 -23.58 -18.18
CA THR A 290 35.14 -25.03 -18.01
C THR A 290 33.71 -25.38 -17.72
N VAL A 291 33.36 -26.63 -18.02
CA VAL A 291 32.08 -27.25 -17.61
C VAL A 291 32.37 -28.33 -16.58
N THR A 292 31.74 -28.27 -15.43
CA THR A 292 31.81 -29.31 -14.40
C THR A 292 30.38 -29.84 -14.15
N ILE A 293 30.18 -31.13 -14.33
CA ILE A 293 28.90 -31.79 -14.06
C ILE A 293 29.13 -32.87 -13.01
N GLY A 294 28.42 -32.71 -11.88
CA GLY A 294 28.55 -33.61 -10.74
C GLY A 294 29.70 -33.28 -9.78
N ASN A 295 29.65 -33.92 -8.64
CA ASN A 295 30.69 -33.91 -7.60
C ASN A 295 31.51 -35.22 -7.62
N GLY A 296 32.40 -35.42 -6.64
CA GLY A 296 33.23 -36.62 -6.51
C GLY A 296 32.46 -37.93 -6.27
N ASP A 297 31.17 -37.84 -5.94
CA ASP A 297 30.33 -39.02 -5.65
C ASP A 297 29.65 -39.59 -6.91
N ILE A 298 29.73 -38.89 -8.04
CA ILE A 298 29.22 -39.39 -9.31
C ILE A 298 30.18 -40.40 -9.90
N THR A 299 29.80 -41.66 -9.89
CA THR A 299 30.60 -42.78 -10.30
C THR A 299 30.35 -43.27 -11.73
N ALA A 300 29.26 -42.82 -12.35
CA ALA A 300 28.92 -43.25 -13.73
C ALA A 300 28.23 -42.15 -14.51
N TRP A 301 28.53 -42.05 -15.79
CA TRP A 301 27.79 -41.37 -16.84
C TRP A 301 27.12 -42.42 -17.71
N SER A 302 25.79 -42.44 -17.74
CA SER A 302 25.05 -43.23 -18.72
C SER A 302 24.62 -42.32 -19.88
N ALA A 303 24.97 -42.71 -21.10
CA ALA A 303 24.57 -42.08 -22.33
C ALA A 303 23.15 -42.55 -22.70
#